data_9fcaa42b3d63efa93815cf154f092fc5
#
_entry.id   9fcaa42b3d63efa93815cf154f092fc5
#
_cell.length_a   1.000
_cell.length_b   1.000
_cell.length_c   1.000
_cell.angle_alpha   90.00
_cell.angle_beta   90.00
_cell.angle_gamma   90.00
#
_symmetry.space_group_name_H-M   'P 1'
#
loop_
_entity.id
_entity.type
_entity.pdbx_description
1 polymer ?
#
loop_
_entity_poly.entity_id
_entity_poly.type
_entity_poly.pdbx_seq_one_letter_code
_entity_poly.pdbx_strand_id
1 'polypeptide(L)'
;PLGLLKAQERLRTMKGSIDIDYKALQTRVGRFLKGSSQTLAKSLAAAGITLYEGRGVCAGKGQAIVRSESGEEMLTTDNIILSCGSSSASFPGLAPDGDAVLDSTGVLNLPEVPESLIIVGAGAIGLELGDFFGMMGSKITIVEAAPHIAPTEDADIAKEMDRVQSKAGRTCISGVMAKSLVTKGRQAELT
;
A
#
# COMPACT_ATOMS: atom_id res chain seq x y z
N PRO A 1 -2.98 -4.43 11.34
CA PRO A 1 -3.91 -3.37 11.72
C PRO A 1 -4.74 -3.69 12.96
N LEU A 2 -5.41 -4.87 13.05
CA LEU A 2 -6.26 -5.25 14.21
C LEU A 2 -5.52 -5.19 15.56
N GLY A 3 -4.22 -5.47 15.60
CA GLY A 3 -3.41 -5.38 16.81
C GLY A 3 -3.19 -3.94 17.27
N LEU A 4 -3.01 -3.01 16.32
CA LEU A 4 -2.85 -1.58 16.61
C LEU A 4 -4.17 -0.95 17.05
N LEU A 5 -5.30 -1.31 16.42
CA LEU A 5 -6.64 -0.86 16.83
C LEU A 5 -6.97 -1.31 18.26
N LYS A 6 -6.69 -2.57 18.62
CA LYS A 6 -6.86 -3.06 19.99
C LYS A 6 -5.92 -2.37 20.99
N ALA A 7 -4.70 -2.06 20.58
CA ALA A 7 -3.78 -1.29 21.41
C ALA A 7 -4.29 0.13 21.62
N GLN A 8 -4.75 0.84 20.58
CA GLN A 8 -5.34 2.17 20.70
C GLN A 8 -6.58 2.20 21.60
N GLU A 9 -7.46 1.21 21.48
CA GLU A 9 -8.67 1.13 22.31
C GLU A 9 -8.32 0.93 23.80
N ARG A 10 -7.31 0.11 24.08
CA ARG A 10 -6.75 -0.04 25.44
C ARG A 10 -6.09 1.25 25.94
N LEU A 11 -5.46 1.99 25.05
CA LEU A 11 -4.74 3.22 25.40
C LEU A 11 -5.68 4.43 25.58
N ARG A 12 -6.86 4.45 24.93
CA ARG A 12 -7.91 5.45 25.22
C ARG A 12 -8.39 5.42 26.66
N THR A 13 -8.21 4.32 27.36
CA THR A 13 -8.54 4.17 28.78
C THR A 13 -7.37 4.51 29.70
N MET A 14 -6.15 4.71 29.16
CA MET A 14 -4.96 5.10 29.91
C MET A 14 -4.72 6.62 29.74
N LYS A 15 -4.54 7.34 30.81
CA LYS A 15 -4.10 8.74 30.78
C LYS A 15 -2.60 8.77 30.45
N GLY A 16 -2.26 9.09 29.20
CA GLY A 16 -0.87 9.23 28.76
C GLY A 16 -0.78 9.37 27.22
N SER A 17 0.29 9.97 26.72
CA SER A 17 0.65 9.97 25.31
C SER A 17 1.58 8.79 25.03
N ILE A 18 1.38 8.12 23.90
CA ILE A 18 2.34 7.13 23.40
C ILE A 18 3.11 7.77 22.28
N ASP A 19 4.40 7.82 22.46
CA ASP A 19 5.33 8.14 21.37
C ASP A 19 5.66 6.86 20.61
N ILE A 20 5.38 6.86 19.32
CA ILE A 20 5.64 5.72 18.43
C ILE A 20 6.93 5.99 17.68
N ASP A 21 7.96 5.21 17.96
CA ASP A 21 9.20 5.23 17.20
C ASP A 21 8.96 4.61 15.80
N TYR A 22 8.62 5.46 14.84
CA TYR A 22 8.35 5.07 13.45
C TYR A 22 9.56 4.43 12.77
N LYS A 23 10.77 4.92 13.07
CA LYS A 23 12.03 4.37 12.51
C LYS A 23 12.29 2.96 13.03
N ALA A 24 12.05 2.72 14.31
CA ALA A 24 12.14 1.37 14.87
C ALA A 24 11.09 0.43 14.27
N LEU A 25 9.87 0.93 14.02
CA LEU A 25 8.82 0.18 13.34
C LEU A 25 9.24 -0.21 11.92
N GLN A 26 9.73 0.73 11.11
CA GLN A 26 10.23 0.45 9.75
C GLN A 26 11.38 -0.56 9.76
N THR A 27 12.34 -0.41 10.68
CA THR A 27 13.45 -1.35 10.84
C THR A 27 12.95 -2.77 11.15
N ARG A 28 11.94 -2.88 12.02
CA ARG A 28 11.33 -4.17 12.37
C ARG A 28 10.61 -4.80 11.16
N VAL A 29 9.84 -4.00 10.43
CA VAL A 29 9.14 -4.45 9.21
C VAL A 29 10.15 -4.93 8.16
N GLY A 30 11.22 -4.17 7.89
CA GLY A 30 12.26 -4.55 6.94
C GLY A 30 12.94 -5.88 7.31
N ARG A 31 13.27 -6.08 8.59
CA ARG A 31 13.81 -7.37 9.08
C ARG A 31 12.83 -8.53 8.89
N PHE A 32 11.55 -8.30 9.19
CA PHE A 32 10.51 -9.30 9.01
C PHE A 32 10.36 -9.71 7.55
N LEU A 33 10.27 -8.74 6.62
CA LEU A 33 10.15 -9.00 5.19
C LEU A 33 11.34 -9.78 4.65
N LYS A 34 12.57 -9.38 5.02
CA LYS A 34 13.79 -10.08 4.62
C LYS A 34 13.81 -11.52 5.15
N GLY A 35 13.46 -11.72 6.42
CA GLY A 35 13.40 -13.05 7.03
C GLY A 35 12.34 -13.95 6.37
N SER A 36 11.15 -13.39 6.07
CA SER A 36 10.07 -14.11 5.39
C SER A 36 10.47 -14.54 3.98
N SER A 37 11.09 -13.65 3.21
CA SER A 37 11.60 -13.95 1.86
C SER A 37 12.64 -15.07 1.89
N GLN A 38 13.61 -15.02 2.80
CA GLN A 38 14.61 -16.07 2.96
C GLN A 38 14.01 -17.41 3.37
N THR A 39 13.02 -17.40 4.27
CA THR A 39 12.33 -18.61 4.70
C THR A 39 11.56 -19.24 3.56
N LEU A 40 10.87 -18.42 2.74
CA LEU A 40 10.15 -18.89 1.57
C LEU A 40 11.11 -19.53 0.55
N ALA A 41 12.22 -18.88 0.23
CA ALA A 41 13.22 -19.42 -0.70
C ALA A 41 13.77 -20.78 -0.21
N LYS A 42 14.06 -20.92 1.09
CA LYS A 42 14.48 -22.20 1.68
C LYS A 42 13.40 -23.28 1.58
N SER A 43 12.13 -22.91 1.80
CA SER A 43 11.00 -23.84 1.71
C SER A 43 10.80 -24.34 0.27
N LEU A 44 10.93 -23.46 -0.72
CA LEU A 44 10.87 -23.83 -2.14
C LEU A 44 12.00 -24.80 -2.49
N ALA A 45 13.23 -24.51 -2.10
CA ALA A 45 14.39 -25.39 -2.32
C ALA A 45 14.20 -26.76 -1.65
N ALA A 46 13.71 -26.80 -0.41
CA ALA A 46 13.42 -28.04 0.31
C ALA A 46 12.32 -28.89 -0.35
N ALA A 47 11.38 -28.24 -1.06
CA ALA A 47 10.36 -28.89 -1.86
C ALA A 47 10.83 -29.32 -3.26
N GLY A 48 12.11 -29.14 -3.60
CA GLY A 48 12.68 -29.45 -4.92
C GLY A 48 12.26 -28.48 -6.02
N ILE A 49 11.76 -27.27 -5.66
CA ILE A 49 11.33 -26.24 -6.60
C ILE A 49 12.52 -25.36 -6.96
N THR A 50 12.82 -25.24 -8.24
CA THR A 50 13.85 -24.34 -8.74
C THR A 50 13.33 -22.90 -8.76
N LEU A 51 14.03 -22.00 -8.08
CA LEU A 51 13.76 -20.58 -8.07
C LEU A 51 14.71 -19.88 -9.05
N TYR A 52 14.14 -19.19 -10.03
CA TYR A 52 14.89 -18.34 -10.96
C TYR A 52 14.71 -16.88 -10.58
N GLU A 53 15.81 -16.20 -10.34
CA GLU A 53 15.79 -14.76 -10.05
C GLU A 53 15.93 -13.96 -11.36
N GLY A 54 14.90 -13.17 -11.69
CA GLY A 54 14.89 -12.40 -12.93
C GLY A 54 13.47 -12.03 -13.38
N ARG A 55 13.38 -11.50 -14.59
CA ARG A 55 12.12 -11.17 -15.23
C ARG A 55 11.65 -12.33 -16.10
N GLY A 56 10.53 -12.94 -15.72
CA GLY A 56 9.87 -13.97 -16.51
C GLY A 56 9.05 -13.36 -17.65
N VAL A 57 9.17 -13.92 -18.85
CA VAL A 57 8.41 -13.56 -20.04
C VAL A 57 7.86 -14.82 -20.68
N CYS A 58 6.56 -14.86 -20.99
CA CYS A 58 5.97 -15.93 -21.78
C CYS A 58 6.42 -15.79 -23.24
N ALA A 59 7.11 -16.81 -23.76
CA ALA A 59 7.67 -16.78 -25.12
C ALA A 59 6.85 -17.59 -26.12
N GLY A 60 5.77 -18.23 -25.68
CA GLY A 60 4.87 -19.05 -26.48
C GLY A 60 4.23 -20.17 -25.67
N LYS A 61 3.55 -21.09 -26.33
CA LYS A 61 2.91 -22.22 -25.67
C LYS A 61 3.98 -23.14 -25.06
N GLY A 62 3.93 -23.30 -23.73
CA GLY A 62 4.87 -24.13 -22.99
C GLY A 62 6.30 -23.57 -22.92
N GLN A 63 6.50 -22.29 -23.19
CA GLN A 63 7.82 -21.65 -23.15
C GLN A 63 7.82 -20.38 -22.32
N ALA A 64 8.81 -20.24 -21.46
CA ALA A 64 9.08 -19.02 -20.69
C ALA A 64 10.57 -18.67 -20.79
N ILE A 65 10.89 -17.40 -20.85
CA ILE A 65 12.26 -16.88 -20.81
C ILE A 65 12.45 -16.16 -19.48
N VAL A 66 13.52 -16.49 -18.78
CA VAL A 66 13.99 -15.75 -17.60
C VAL A 66 15.13 -14.84 -18.03
N ARG A 67 14.94 -13.54 -17.83
CA ARG A 67 15.95 -12.49 -18.07
C ARG A 67 16.54 -12.04 -16.77
N SER A 68 17.84 -12.24 -16.59
CA SER A 68 18.60 -11.86 -15.40
C SER A 68 19.86 -11.09 -15.78
N GLU A 69 20.62 -10.64 -14.78
CA GLU A 69 21.93 -9.99 -15.01
C GLU A 69 22.95 -10.97 -15.64
N SER A 70 22.79 -12.26 -15.43
CA SER A 70 23.66 -13.31 -15.99
C SER A 70 23.29 -13.72 -17.43
N GLY A 71 22.17 -13.21 -17.97
CA GLY A 71 21.71 -13.51 -19.34
C GLY A 71 20.26 -13.95 -19.41
N GLU A 72 19.92 -14.61 -20.51
CA GLU A 72 18.60 -15.18 -20.77
C GLU A 72 18.64 -16.70 -20.72
N GLU A 73 17.66 -17.29 -20.05
CA GLU A 73 17.47 -18.74 -19.98
C GLU A 73 16.06 -19.09 -20.46
N MET A 74 15.97 -20.06 -21.37
CA MET A 74 14.68 -20.55 -21.88
C MET A 74 14.27 -21.82 -21.12
N LEU A 75 13.06 -21.76 -20.59
CA LEU A 75 12.41 -22.86 -19.87
C LEU A 75 11.29 -23.45 -20.74
N THR A 76 11.15 -24.76 -20.73
CA THR A 76 10.03 -25.47 -21.35
C THR A 76 9.20 -26.18 -20.30
N THR A 77 7.88 -26.15 -20.45
CA THR A 77 6.96 -26.75 -19.50
C THR A 77 5.63 -27.10 -20.16
N ASP A 78 4.90 -28.03 -19.60
CA ASP A 78 3.56 -28.40 -20.06
C ASP A 78 2.53 -27.33 -19.70
N ASN A 79 2.70 -26.62 -18.54
CA ASN A 79 1.76 -25.64 -18.04
C ASN A 79 2.49 -24.43 -17.48
N ILE A 80 1.94 -23.23 -17.68
CA ILE A 80 2.43 -21.96 -17.13
C ILE A 80 1.34 -21.36 -16.27
N ILE A 81 1.67 -21.03 -15.02
CA ILE A 81 0.80 -20.26 -14.12
C ILE A 81 1.32 -18.83 -14.10
N LEU A 82 0.47 -17.87 -14.50
CA LEU A 82 0.78 -16.45 -14.45
C LEU A 82 0.32 -15.89 -13.09
N SER A 83 1.30 -15.52 -12.27
CA SER A 83 1.08 -14.91 -10.94
C SER A 83 2.05 -13.75 -10.74
N CYS A 84 2.10 -12.87 -11.75
CA CYS A 84 3.09 -11.80 -11.86
C CYS A 84 2.77 -10.53 -11.02
N GLY A 85 1.68 -10.58 -10.23
CA GLY A 85 1.26 -9.44 -9.42
C GLY A 85 0.64 -8.31 -10.25
N SER A 86 0.61 -7.13 -9.66
CA SER A 86 0.06 -5.91 -10.25
C SER A 86 0.93 -4.71 -9.90
N SER A 87 0.77 -3.63 -10.64
CA SER A 87 1.36 -2.33 -10.35
C SER A 87 0.29 -1.33 -9.96
N SER A 88 0.67 -0.29 -9.24
CA SER A 88 -0.22 0.81 -8.89
C SER A 88 -0.77 1.47 -10.15
N ALA A 89 -2.08 1.75 -10.14
CA ALA A 89 -2.70 2.52 -11.22
C ALA A 89 -2.15 3.95 -11.23
N SER A 90 -1.92 4.48 -12.42
CA SER A 90 -1.53 5.87 -12.61
C SER A 90 -2.64 6.61 -13.35
N PHE A 91 -2.99 7.79 -12.86
CA PHE A 91 -3.98 8.66 -13.48
C PHE A 91 -3.30 9.85 -14.14
N PRO A 92 -3.77 10.33 -15.32
CA PRO A 92 -3.24 11.54 -15.92
C PRO A 92 -3.28 12.73 -14.95
N GLY A 93 -2.17 13.42 -14.80
CA GLY A 93 -2.04 14.55 -13.87
C GLY A 93 -1.84 14.19 -12.39
N LEU A 94 -1.83 12.89 -12.05
CA LEU A 94 -1.65 12.38 -10.68
C LEU A 94 -0.59 11.27 -10.64
N ALA A 95 0.34 11.27 -11.58
CA ALA A 95 1.39 10.25 -11.62
C ALA A 95 2.35 10.40 -10.42
N PRO A 96 2.71 9.30 -9.75
CA PRO A 96 3.70 9.33 -8.69
C PRO A 96 5.03 9.90 -9.17
N ASP A 97 5.61 10.84 -8.42
CA ASP A 97 6.92 11.46 -8.68
C ASP A 97 8.00 10.96 -7.71
N GLY A 98 7.61 10.17 -6.70
CA GLY A 98 8.49 9.60 -5.69
C GLY A 98 8.85 10.57 -4.56
N ASP A 99 8.32 11.79 -4.55
CA ASP A 99 8.58 12.81 -3.53
C ASP A 99 7.28 13.32 -2.87
N ALA A 100 6.51 14.16 -3.58
CA ALA A 100 5.26 14.72 -3.08
C ALA A 100 4.04 13.86 -3.45
N VAL A 101 4.12 13.13 -4.55
CA VAL A 101 3.08 12.23 -5.06
C VAL A 101 3.59 10.80 -5.00
N LEU A 102 2.94 10.01 -4.17
CA LEU A 102 3.37 8.65 -3.86
C LEU A 102 2.28 7.65 -4.22
N ASP A 103 2.68 6.49 -4.65
CA ASP A 103 1.81 5.31 -4.67
C ASP A 103 1.83 4.59 -3.31
N SER A 104 1.08 3.49 -3.19
CA SER A 104 0.99 2.70 -1.96
C SER A 104 2.35 2.13 -1.51
N THR A 105 3.26 1.88 -2.43
CA THR A 105 4.62 1.41 -2.12
C THR A 105 5.49 2.55 -1.64
N GLY A 106 5.43 3.70 -2.32
CA GLY A 106 6.20 4.88 -1.99
C GLY A 106 5.88 5.41 -0.60
N VAL A 107 4.59 5.49 -0.25
CA VAL A 107 4.17 6.01 1.08
C VAL A 107 4.62 5.11 2.23
N LEU A 108 4.69 3.79 2.04
CA LEU A 108 5.20 2.86 3.06
C LEU A 108 6.71 2.97 3.28
N ASN A 109 7.44 3.57 2.34
CA ASN A 109 8.88 3.79 2.41
C ASN A 109 9.25 5.21 2.86
N LEU A 110 8.29 6.05 3.27
CA LEU A 110 8.58 7.37 3.79
C LEU A 110 9.54 7.28 5.00
N PRO A 111 10.57 8.13 5.09
CA PRO A 111 11.53 8.10 6.19
C PRO A 111 10.94 8.58 7.53
N GLU A 112 9.85 9.32 7.46
CA GLU A 112 9.14 9.93 8.61
C GLU A 112 7.64 9.96 8.37
N VAL A 113 6.87 10.09 9.45
CA VAL A 113 5.42 10.26 9.39
C VAL A 113 5.12 11.68 8.87
N PRO A 114 4.39 11.85 7.76
CA PRO A 114 4.07 13.18 7.25
C PRO A 114 3.04 13.86 8.16
N GLU A 115 3.09 15.19 8.26
CA GLU A 115 2.10 15.96 9.03
C GLU A 115 0.69 15.79 8.47
N SER A 116 0.56 15.68 7.15
CA SER A 116 -0.72 15.48 6.48
C SER A 116 -0.58 14.62 5.23
N LEU A 117 -1.65 13.89 4.90
CA LEU A 117 -1.78 13.12 3.66
C LEU A 117 -3.14 13.40 3.02
N ILE A 118 -3.11 13.63 1.71
CA ILE A 118 -4.28 13.52 0.85
C ILE A 118 -4.20 12.18 0.14
N ILE A 119 -5.23 11.38 0.28
CA ILE A 119 -5.33 10.05 -0.33
C ILE A 119 -6.39 10.10 -1.43
N VAL A 120 -6.01 9.79 -2.66
CA VAL A 120 -6.91 9.72 -3.79
C VAL A 120 -7.34 8.27 -4.00
N GLY A 121 -8.60 8.00 -3.76
CA GLY A 121 -9.22 6.69 -3.76
C GLY A 121 -9.50 6.14 -2.35
N ALA A 122 -10.76 5.86 -2.07
CA ALA A 122 -11.25 5.30 -0.81
C ALA A 122 -11.52 3.79 -0.89
N GLY A 123 -10.78 3.06 -1.71
CA GLY A 123 -10.76 1.60 -1.70
C GLY A 123 -9.98 1.07 -0.49
N ALA A 124 -9.86 -0.25 -0.36
CA ALA A 124 -9.23 -0.92 0.79
C ALA A 124 -7.84 -0.35 1.12
N ILE A 125 -6.97 -0.20 0.12
CA ILE A 125 -5.60 0.32 0.31
C ILE A 125 -5.62 1.75 0.85
N GLY A 126 -6.43 2.64 0.26
CA GLY A 126 -6.51 4.05 0.68
C GLY A 126 -7.03 4.18 2.11
N LEU A 127 -8.05 3.41 2.47
CA LEU A 127 -8.61 3.39 3.83
C LEU A 127 -7.62 2.81 4.86
N GLU A 128 -6.92 1.72 4.54
CA GLU A 128 -5.92 1.13 5.42
C GLU A 128 -4.72 2.06 5.65
N LEU A 129 -4.21 2.70 4.60
CA LEU A 129 -3.13 3.67 4.70
C LEU A 129 -3.56 4.92 5.47
N GLY A 130 -4.78 5.42 5.22
CA GLY A 130 -5.37 6.52 5.98
C GLY A 130 -5.52 6.18 7.47
N ASP A 131 -5.90 4.96 7.79
CA ASP A 131 -5.95 4.46 9.16
C ASP A 131 -4.56 4.42 9.79
N PHE A 132 -3.60 3.82 9.10
CA PHE A 132 -2.24 3.68 9.59
C PHE A 132 -1.60 5.03 9.90
N PHE A 133 -1.53 5.93 8.90
CA PHE A 133 -0.89 7.23 9.09
C PHE A 133 -1.69 8.16 10.01
N GLY A 134 -3.03 8.08 9.99
CA GLY A 134 -3.87 8.80 10.96
C GLY A 134 -3.63 8.36 12.40
N MET A 135 -3.38 7.07 12.65
CA MET A 135 -2.98 6.56 13.97
C MET A 135 -1.58 7.02 14.38
N MET A 136 -0.71 7.27 13.40
CA MET A 136 0.64 7.79 13.62
C MET A 136 0.68 9.32 13.81
N GLY A 137 -0.48 10.00 13.68
CA GLY A 137 -0.61 11.43 13.94
C GLY A 137 -0.78 12.32 12.70
N SER A 138 -0.76 11.75 11.49
CA SER A 138 -1.01 12.51 10.27
C SER A 138 -2.45 13.00 10.18
N LYS A 139 -2.66 14.23 9.70
CA LYS A 139 -3.98 14.72 9.28
C LYS A 139 -4.36 14.07 7.95
N ILE A 140 -5.45 13.31 7.93
CA ILE A 140 -5.86 12.53 6.77
C ILE A 140 -7.07 13.16 6.08
N THR A 141 -6.95 13.35 4.76
CA THR A 141 -8.06 13.67 3.86
C THR A 141 -8.12 12.62 2.75
N ILE A 142 -9.26 11.96 2.60
CA ILE A 142 -9.49 10.94 1.57
C ILE A 142 -10.47 11.52 0.56
N VAL A 143 -10.13 11.47 -0.73
CA VAL A 143 -10.97 11.94 -1.85
C VAL A 143 -11.35 10.75 -2.70
N GLU A 144 -12.65 10.57 -2.94
CA GLU A 144 -13.21 9.44 -3.69
C GLU A 144 -14.14 9.93 -4.79
N ALA A 145 -13.97 9.42 -6.01
CA ALA A 145 -14.80 9.77 -7.14
C ALA A 145 -16.19 9.10 -7.08
N ALA A 146 -16.28 7.92 -6.50
CA ALA A 146 -17.54 7.21 -6.29
C ALA A 146 -18.45 7.93 -5.26
N PRO A 147 -19.75 7.67 -5.27
CA PRO A 147 -20.72 8.33 -4.36
C PRO A 147 -20.44 8.10 -2.87
N HIS A 148 -19.69 7.07 -2.50
CA HIS A 148 -19.33 6.75 -1.11
C HIS A 148 -17.94 6.13 -1.03
N ILE A 149 -17.32 6.17 0.14
CA ILE A 149 -16.08 5.44 0.43
C ILE A 149 -16.33 3.92 0.37
N ALA A 150 -15.26 3.12 0.27
CA ALA A 150 -15.36 1.67 0.10
C ALA A 150 -16.35 1.31 -1.04
N PRO A 151 -16.09 1.76 -2.29
CA PRO A 151 -17.09 1.71 -3.38
C PRO A 151 -17.46 0.29 -3.83
N THR A 152 -16.71 -0.72 -3.40
CA THR A 152 -16.97 -2.14 -3.67
C THR A 152 -17.84 -2.81 -2.61
N GLU A 153 -18.09 -2.11 -1.50
CA GLU A 153 -18.87 -2.65 -0.38
C GLU A 153 -20.34 -2.20 -0.47
N ASP A 154 -21.22 -2.90 0.25
CA ASP A 154 -22.61 -2.52 0.38
C ASP A 154 -22.76 -1.11 1.01
N ALA A 155 -23.77 -0.38 0.59
CA ALA A 155 -24.01 1.02 1.00
C ALA A 155 -24.10 1.18 2.54
N ASP A 156 -24.69 0.21 3.23
CA ASP A 156 -24.78 0.22 4.70
C ASP A 156 -23.41 0.07 5.37
N ILE A 157 -22.54 -0.76 4.81
CA ILE A 157 -21.17 -0.93 5.26
C ILE A 157 -20.37 0.33 4.99
N ALA A 158 -20.47 0.90 3.79
CA ALA A 158 -19.80 2.14 3.40
C ALA A 158 -20.19 3.30 4.34
N LYS A 159 -21.48 3.42 4.68
CA LYS A 159 -21.98 4.44 5.63
C LYS A 159 -21.38 4.28 7.04
N GLU A 160 -21.29 3.04 7.53
CA GLU A 160 -20.71 2.78 8.86
C GLU A 160 -19.20 3.05 8.83
N MET A 161 -18.50 2.69 7.74
CA MET A 161 -17.08 3.02 7.58
C MET A 161 -16.84 4.53 7.58
N ASP A 162 -17.67 5.32 6.87
CA ASP A 162 -17.58 6.78 6.86
C ASP A 162 -17.77 7.36 8.27
N ARG A 163 -18.74 6.84 9.01
CA ARG A 163 -18.97 7.20 10.42
C ARG A 163 -17.74 6.91 11.31
N VAL A 164 -17.09 5.76 11.09
CA VAL A 164 -15.88 5.37 11.84
C VAL A 164 -14.71 6.29 11.49
N GLN A 165 -14.49 6.58 10.19
CA GLN A 165 -13.44 7.49 9.73
C GLN A 165 -13.63 8.90 10.32
N SER A 166 -14.85 9.44 10.24
CA SER A 166 -15.21 10.75 10.81
C SER A 166 -14.97 10.81 12.32
N LYS A 167 -15.38 9.79 13.08
CA LYS A 167 -15.13 9.70 14.53
C LYS A 167 -13.64 9.65 14.88
N ALA A 168 -12.84 9.11 13.99
CA ALA A 168 -11.38 9.06 14.14
C ALA A 168 -10.69 10.37 13.71
N GLY A 169 -11.46 11.41 13.32
CA GLY A 169 -10.96 12.73 12.95
C GLY A 169 -10.43 12.82 11.53
N ARG A 170 -10.77 11.86 10.66
CA ARG A 170 -10.40 11.87 9.25
C ARG A 170 -11.49 12.54 8.41
N THR A 171 -11.08 13.20 7.34
CA THR A 171 -12.01 13.83 6.39
C THR A 171 -12.15 12.93 5.16
N CYS A 172 -13.38 12.50 4.85
CA CYS A 172 -13.70 11.77 3.63
C CYS A 172 -14.59 12.65 2.74
N ILE A 173 -14.20 12.81 1.47
CA ILE A 173 -14.91 13.62 0.47
C ILE A 173 -15.23 12.66 -0.70
N SER A 174 -16.49 12.25 -0.81
CA SER A 174 -16.96 11.33 -1.84
C SER A 174 -17.74 12.07 -2.94
N GLY A 175 -17.87 11.45 -4.11
CA GLY A 175 -18.56 12.03 -5.29
C GLY A 175 -17.74 13.13 -5.97
N VAL A 176 -16.43 13.22 -5.69
CA VAL A 176 -15.55 14.27 -6.21
C VAL A 176 -14.33 13.64 -6.88
N MET A 177 -14.16 13.97 -8.16
CA MET A 177 -12.99 13.50 -8.91
C MET A 177 -11.83 14.49 -8.77
N ALA A 178 -10.66 13.98 -8.36
CA ALA A 178 -9.41 14.72 -8.40
C ALA A 178 -9.03 15.00 -9.86
N LYS A 179 -8.83 16.27 -10.22
CA LYS A 179 -8.59 16.70 -11.62
C LYS A 179 -7.14 17.03 -11.89
N SER A 180 -6.50 17.70 -10.96
CA SER A 180 -5.12 18.15 -11.14
C SER A 180 -4.42 18.28 -9.80
N LEU A 181 -3.11 18.25 -9.85
CA LEU A 181 -2.25 18.37 -8.69
C LEU A 181 -1.12 19.35 -9.02
N VAL A 182 -0.83 20.25 -8.10
CA VAL A 182 0.31 21.17 -8.16
C VAL A 182 1.21 20.89 -6.99
N THR A 183 2.49 20.63 -7.25
CA THR A 183 3.50 20.40 -6.22
C THR A 183 4.35 21.62 -5.98
N LYS A 184 4.67 21.93 -4.72
CA LYS A 184 5.65 22.93 -4.30
C LYS A 184 6.59 22.29 -3.29
N GLY A 185 7.73 21.79 -3.76
CA GLY A 185 8.58 20.91 -2.96
C GLY A 185 7.77 19.68 -2.52
N ARG A 186 7.84 19.32 -1.23
CA ARG A 186 7.12 18.15 -0.67
C ARG A 186 5.65 18.42 -0.32
N GLN A 187 5.12 19.56 -0.70
CA GLN A 187 3.70 19.88 -0.52
C GLN A 187 2.94 19.70 -1.84
N ALA A 188 1.72 19.20 -1.73
CA ALA A 188 0.83 18.99 -2.86
C ALA A 188 -0.53 19.69 -2.62
N GLU A 189 -1.02 20.38 -3.65
CA GLU A 189 -2.35 20.97 -3.68
C GLU A 189 -3.17 20.23 -4.73
N LEU A 190 -4.27 19.62 -4.31
CA LEU A 190 -5.19 18.86 -5.14
C LEU A 190 -6.41 19.72 -5.49
N THR A 191 -6.80 19.70 -6.77
CA THR A 191 -8.00 20.40 -7.27
C THR A 191 -8.99 19.41 -7.84
#